data_78627c52308247c51f0f0b9b5309d21a
#
_entry.id   78627c52308247c51f0f0b9b5309d21a
#
_cell.length_a   1.000
_cell.length_b   1.000
_cell.length_c   1.000
_cell.angle_alpha   90.00
_cell.angle_beta   90.00
_cell.angle_gamma   90.00
#
_symmetry.space_group_name_H-M   'P 1'
#
loop_
_entity.id
_entity.type
_entity.pdbx_description
1 polymer ?
#
loop_
_entity_poly.entity_id
_entity_poly.type
_entity_poly.pdbx_seq_one_letter_code
_entity_poly.pdbx_strand_id
1 'polypeptide(L)'
;MTKLSPVQQKFILHWGEMGTRWGINRTVAQIHALLFISPRPLYAEEIAATLGVARSNVSTSLRELQGWGIVKLVHVLGDKRDHFESMKEVWDMFRVVLDERKKREIDPTLKMLRECIAEAGKEKGTDQYTQHRLRDLADFFETTTAWYGQIRSWPTNALAKFVKLGDKIRKLLGIGTE
;
A
#
# COMPACT_ATOMS: atom_id res chain seq x y z
N MET A 1 2.87 -17.78 24.87
CA MET A 1 2.43 -17.82 23.46
C MET A 1 0.99 -17.34 23.39
N THR A 2 0.74 -16.28 22.66
CA THR A 2 -0.64 -15.81 22.44
C THR A 2 -1.32 -16.79 21.47
N LYS A 3 -2.28 -17.57 21.99
CA LYS A 3 -3.04 -18.52 21.17
C LYS A 3 -4.04 -17.73 20.32
N LEU A 4 -3.82 -17.73 19.01
CA LEU A 4 -4.74 -17.08 18.06
C LEU A 4 -6.08 -17.82 18.01
N SER A 5 -7.19 -17.07 18.01
CA SER A 5 -8.50 -17.63 17.73
C SER A 5 -8.62 -18.10 16.27
N PRO A 6 -9.56 -18.98 15.91
CA PRO A 6 -9.76 -19.41 14.53
C PRO A 6 -10.03 -18.23 13.56
N VAL A 7 -10.72 -17.18 14.03
CA VAL A 7 -10.99 -15.98 13.24
C VAL A 7 -9.72 -15.18 12.96
N GLN A 8 -8.86 -15.00 13.96
CA GLN A 8 -7.57 -14.34 13.81
C GLN A 8 -6.65 -15.10 12.85
N GLN A 9 -6.59 -16.45 12.99
CA GLN A 9 -5.80 -17.29 12.08
C GLN A 9 -6.30 -17.15 10.61
N LYS A 10 -7.62 -17.24 10.41
CA LYS A 10 -8.22 -17.07 9.08
C LYS A 10 -7.90 -15.71 8.45
N PHE A 11 -7.98 -14.64 9.23
CA PHE A 11 -7.65 -13.30 8.76
C PHE A 11 -6.18 -13.18 8.37
N ILE A 12 -5.26 -13.60 9.24
CA ILE A 12 -3.81 -13.53 9.01
C ILE A 12 -3.40 -14.33 7.77
N LEU A 13 -3.92 -15.54 7.62
CA LEU A 13 -3.63 -16.40 6.47
C LEU A 13 -4.12 -15.76 5.17
N HIS A 14 -5.37 -15.32 5.15
CA HIS A 14 -5.96 -14.66 3.97
C HIS A 14 -5.19 -13.37 3.61
N TRP A 15 -4.84 -12.56 4.60
CA TRP A 15 -4.06 -11.33 4.36
C TRP A 15 -2.68 -11.61 3.77
N GLY A 16 -2.02 -12.69 4.22
CA GLY A 16 -0.77 -13.17 3.64
C GLY A 16 -0.89 -13.59 2.17
N GLU A 17 -1.97 -14.29 1.83
CA GLU A 17 -2.26 -14.69 0.44
C GLU A 17 -2.54 -13.49 -0.45
N MET A 18 -3.33 -12.54 0.02
CA MET A 18 -3.60 -11.29 -0.69
C MET A 18 -2.33 -10.46 -0.85
N GLY A 19 -1.48 -10.39 0.19
CA GLY A 19 -0.17 -9.73 0.11
C GLY A 19 0.65 -10.24 -1.07
N THR A 20 0.74 -11.57 -1.23
CA THR A 20 1.46 -12.19 -2.36
C THR A 20 0.89 -11.77 -3.72
N ARG A 21 -0.44 -11.74 -3.86
CA ARG A 21 -1.10 -11.26 -5.09
C ARG A 21 -0.83 -9.78 -5.36
N TRP A 22 -0.54 -9.00 -4.34
CA TRP A 22 -0.21 -7.58 -4.43
C TRP A 22 1.29 -7.31 -4.54
N GLY A 23 2.11 -8.36 -4.75
CA GLY A 23 3.57 -8.24 -4.86
C GLY A 23 4.28 -7.97 -3.53
N ILE A 24 3.65 -8.30 -2.40
CA ILE A 24 4.21 -8.19 -1.05
C ILE A 24 4.58 -9.58 -0.55
N ASN A 25 5.72 -9.72 0.13
CA ASN A 25 6.10 -10.98 0.73
C ASN A 25 5.02 -11.47 1.71
N ARG A 26 4.68 -12.77 1.63
CA ARG A 26 3.63 -13.38 2.47
C ARG A 26 3.87 -13.17 3.95
N THR A 27 5.11 -13.34 4.41
CA THR A 27 5.47 -13.17 5.83
C THR A 27 5.32 -11.72 6.27
N VAL A 28 5.71 -10.74 5.45
CA VAL A 28 5.52 -9.30 5.70
C VAL A 28 4.03 -9.00 5.91
N ALA A 29 3.17 -9.48 5.02
CA ALA A 29 1.73 -9.28 5.11
C ALA A 29 1.11 -9.97 6.34
N GLN A 30 1.55 -11.19 6.69
CA GLN A 30 1.07 -11.90 7.89
C GLN A 30 1.50 -11.20 9.18
N ILE A 31 2.72 -10.68 9.27
CA ILE A 31 3.20 -9.92 10.42
C ILE A 31 2.39 -8.63 10.57
N HIS A 32 2.16 -7.90 9.46
CA HIS A 32 1.31 -6.72 9.49
C HIS A 32 -0.10 -7.05 9.98
N ALA A 33 -0.74 -8.11 9.45
CA ALA A 33 -2.07 -8.54 9.87
C ALA A 33 -2.13 -8.89 11.36
N LEU A 34 -1.13 -9.59 11.87
CA LEU A 34 -1.03 -9.92 13.29
C LEU A 34 -0.94 -8.66 14.17
N LEU A 35 -0.07 -7.71 13.80
CA LEU A 35 0.10 -6.45 14.53
C LEU A 35 -1.16 -5.57 14.45
N PHE A 36 -1.84 -5.57 13.30
CA PHE A 36 -3.07 -4.80 13.09
C PHE A 36 -4.21 -5.23 14.00
N ILE A 37 -4.40 -6.55 14.18
CA ILE A 37 -5.46 -7.08 15.06
C ILE A 37 -5.02 -7.26 16.50
N SER A 38 -3.75 -6.99 16.80
CA SER A 38 -3.25 -7.10 18.19
C SER A 38 -3.72 -5.90 19.04
N PRO A 39 -4.28 -6.15 20.22
CA PRO A 39 -4.70 -5.07 21.12
C PRO A 39 -3.52 -4.36 21.80
N ARG A 40 -2.31 -4.92 21.71
CA ARG A 40 -1.09 -4.40 22.31
C ARG A 40 0.10 -4.55 21.37
N PRO A 41 1.17 -3.78 21.58
CA PRO A 41 2.43 -4.01 20.87
C PRO A 41 3.00 -5.39 21.12
N LEU A 42 3.65 -5.98 20.11
CA LEU A 42 4.29 -7.30 20.18
C LEU A 42 5.80 -7.15 19.94
N TYR A 43 6.60 -7.95 20.65
CA TYR A 43 8.04 -8.04 20.38
C TYR A 43 8.34 -9.18 19.37
N ALA A 44 9.49 -9.12 18.75
CA ALA A 44 9.77 -9.93 17.58
C ALA A 44 9.79 -11.45 17.84
N GLU A 45 10.23 -11.91 19.02
CA GLU A 45 10.18 -13.34 19.41
C GLU A 45 8.75 -13.83 19.58
N GLU A 46 7.86 -12.99 20.10
CA GLU A 46 6.44 -13.31 20.23
C GLU A 46 5.78 -13.42 18.84
N ILE A 47 6.10 -12.51 17.93
CA ILE A 47 5.63 -12.58 16.53
C ILE A 47 6.12 -13.87 15.88
N ALA A 48 7.41 -14.18 15.99
CA ALA A 48 8.01 -15.39 15.44
C ALA A 48 7.34 -16.66 15.96
N ALA A 49 7.14 -16.75 17.26
CA ALA A 49 6.49 -17.89 17.92
C ALA A 49 5.01 -18.01 17.54
N THR A 50 4.30 -16.87 17.39
CA THR A 50 2.86 -16.85 17.07
C THR A 50 2.60 -17.28 15.62
N LEU A 51 3.46 -16.86 14.70
CA LEU A 51 3.32 -17.18 13.26
C LEU A 51 4.07 -18.43 12.82
N GLY A 52 4.91 -19.01 13.68
CA GLY A 52 5.76 -20.16 13.32
C GLY A 52 6.82 -19.84 12.29
N VAL A 53 7.37 -18.62 12.28
CA VAL A 53 8.37 -18.15 11.31
C VAL A 53 9.70 -17.86 11.99
N ALA A 54 10.80 -17.94 11.22
CA ALA A 54 12.14 -17.65 11.73
C ALA A 54 12.27 -16.20 12.21
N ARG A 55 12.99 -15.98 13.32
CA ARG A 55 13.24 -14.66 13.92
C ARG A 55 13.90 -13.67 12.92
N SER A 56 14.79 -14.19 12.07
CA SER A 56 15.44 -13.40 11.02
C SER A 56 14.43 -12.86 10.00
N ASN A 57 13.45 -13.69 9.60
CA ASN A 57 12.39 -13.26 8.69
C ASN A 57 11.51 -12.17 9.34
N VAL A 58 11.21 -12.32 10.63
CA VAL A 58 10.48 -11.29 11.39
C VAL A 58 11.23 -9.97 11.40
N SER A 59 12.54 -9.99 11.70
CA SER A 59 13.36 -8.76 11.73
C SER A 59 13.40 -8.04 10.39
N THR A 60 13.55 -8.80 9.30
CA THR A 60 13.57 -8.23 7.95
C THR A 60 12.21 -7.65 7.57
N SER A 61 11.13 -8.38 7.85
CA SER A 61 9.77 -7.93 7.59
C SER A 61 9.38 -6.69 8.41
N LEU A 62 9.78 -6.62 9.69
CA LEU A 62 9.53 -5.45 10.51
C LEU A 62 10.26 -4.22 10.01
N ARG A 63 11.51 -4.34 9.53
CA ARG A 63 12.25 -3.24 8.91
C ARG A 63 11.55 -2.74 7.64
N GLU A 64 11.03 -3.65 6.82
CA GLU A 64 10.27 -3.31 5.62
C GLU A 64 9.00 -2.53 5.98
N LEU A 65 8.20 -3.04 6.91
CA LEU A 65 6.97 -2.39 7.39
C LEU A 65 7.21 -1.04 8.07
N GLN A 66 8.34 -0.90 8.78
CA GLN A 66 8.79 0.37 9.34
C GLN A 66 9.25 1.35 8.24
N GLY A 67 9.95 0.85 7.23
CA GLY A 67 10.32 1.64 6.04
C GLY A 67 9.13 2.23 5.31
N TRP A 68 8.00 1.53 5.31
CA TRP A 68 6.72 2.05 4.79
C TRP A 68 6.00 2.99 5.78
N GLY A 69 6.37 2.98 7.05
CA GLY A 69 5.72 3.79 8.09
C GLY A 69 4.39 3.24 8.60
N ILE A 70 4.00 2.00 8.23
CA ILE A 70 2.76 1.35 8.71
C ILE A 70 2.94 0.59 10.03
N VAL A 71 4.18 0.32 10.41
CA VAL A 71 4.55 -0.25 11.72
C VAL A 71 5.56 0.67 12.38
N LYS A 72 5.38 0.91 13.66
CA LYS A 72 6.33 1.68 14.48
C LYS A 72 6.87 0.86 15.65
N LEU A 73 8.09 1.19 16.05
CA LEU A 73 8.71 0.71 17.26
C LEU A 73 8.16 1.51 18.45
N VAL A 74 7.86 0.81 19.54
CA VAL A 74 7.41 1.40 20.80
C VAL A 74 8.13 0.75 21.98
N HIS A 75 8.38 1.53 23.01
CA HIS A 75 8.99 1.04 24.24
C HIS A 75 7.90 0.79 25.30
N VAL A 76 8.00 -0.34 25.98
CA VAL A 76 7.09 -0.71 27.05
C VAL A 76 7.81 -0.58 28.39
N LEU A 77 7.21 0.14 29.34
CA LEU A 77 7.80 0.36 30.66
C LEU A 77 8.06 -0.98 31.37
N GLY A 78 9.29 -1.17 31.82
CA GLY A 78 9.72 -2.42 32.48
C GLY A 78 10.15 -3.54 31.53
N ASP A 79 10.07 -3.35 30.23
CA ASP A 79 10.56 -4.30 29.23
C ASP A 79 11.63 -3.63 28.35
N LYS A 80 12.83 -4.23 28.28
CA LYS A 80 13.96 -3.72 27.49
C LYS A 80 13.89 -4.11 26.01
N ARG A 81 12.92 -4.94 25.61
CA ARG A 81 12.76 -5.40 24.23
C ARG A 81 12.06 -4.34 23.38
N ASP A 82 12.42 -4.34 22.10
CA ASP A 82 11.72 -3.57 21.09
C ASP A 82 10.36 -4.19 20.82
N HIS A 83 9.32 -3.38 20.96
CA HIS A 83 7.94 -3.75 20.64
C HIS A 83 7.49 -3.02 19.37
N PHE A 84 6.56 -3.63 18.67
CA PHE A 84 6.07 -3.13 17.40
C PHE A 84 4.55 -3.07 17.42
N GLU A 85 4.01 -2.00 16.88
CA GLU A 85 2.58 -1.85 16.67
C GLU A 85 2.27 -1.33 15.27
N SER A 86 1.15 -1.77 14.71
CA SER A 86 0.65 -1.28 13.42
C SER A 86 -0.08 0.05 13.57
N MET A 87 -0.04 0.84 12.52
CA MET A 87 -0.94 1.99 12.34
C MET A 87 -2.39 1.52 12.52
N LYS A 88 -3.18 2.27 13.30
CA LYS A 88 -4.56 1.89 13.64
C LYS A 88 -5.58 2.54 12.72
N GLU A 89 -5.25 3.71 12.17
CA GLU A 89 -6.14 4.43 11.27
C GLU A 89 -6.04 3.83 9.86
N VAL A 90 -7.13 3.17 9.43
CA VAL A 90 -7.19 2.40 8.18
C VAL A 90 -6.99 3.31 6.95
N TRP A 91 -7.53 4.52 6.98
CA TRP A 91 -7.40 5.45 5.86
C TRP A 91 -5.98 5.98 5.70
N ASP A 92 -5.27 6.21 6.81
CA ASP A 92 -3.87 6.63 6.75
C ASP A 92 -2.98 5.48 6.27
N MET A 93 -3.24 4.27 6.74
CA MET A 93 -2.59 3.06 6.23
C MET A 93 -2.82 2.87 4.72
N PHE A 94 -4.04 3.09 4.25
CA PHE A 94 -4.37 3.02 2.82
C PHE A 94 -3.57 4.04 2.00
N ARG A 95 -3.44 5.28 2.48
CA ARG A 95 -2.61 6.32 1.85
C ARG A 95 -1.15 5.88 1.73
N VAL A 96 -0.58 5.37 2.81
CA VAL A 96 0.80 4.87 2.82
C VAL A 96 1.00 3.76 1.79
N VAL A 97 0.08 2.81 1.72
CA VAL A 97 0.14 1.71 0.73
C VAL A 97 0.06 2.27 -0.70
N LEU A 98 -0.81 3.23 -0.98
CA LEU A 98 -0.90 3.88 -2.30
C LEU A 98 0.37 4.66 -2.64
N ASP A 99 0.95 5.39 -1.68
CA ASP A 99 2.21 6.12 -1.87
C ASP A 99 3.37 5.17 -2.23
N GLU A 100 3.50 4.06 -1.52
CA GLU A 100 4.54 3.06 -1.79
C GLU A 100 4.33 2.38 -3.16
N ARG A 101 3.08 2.11 -3.56
CA ARG A 101 2.78 1.61 -4.91
C ARG A 101 3.12 2.63 -5.98
N LYS A 102 2.71 3.88 -5.79
CA LYS A 102 3.04 4.96 -6.71
C LYS A 102 4.55 5.06 -6.92
N LYS A 103 5.32 5.10 -5.83
CA LYS A 103 6.78 5.20 -5.85
C LYS A 103 7.46 4.02 -6.55
N ARG A 104 6.95 2.80 -6.38
CA ARG A 104 7.58 1.58 -6.94
C ARG A 104 7.13 1.24 -8.35
N GLU A 105 5.89 1.55 -8.70
CA GLU A 105 5.25 1.06 -9.92
C GLU A 105 4.96 2.21 -10.91
N ILE A 106 4.39 3.31 -10.42
CA ILE A 106 3.91 4.40 -11.29
C ILE A 106 5.03 5.37 -11.66
N ASP A 107 5.79 5.87 -10.68
CA ASP A 107 6.83 6.89 -10.93
C ASP A 107 7.92 6.39 -11.89
N PRO A 108 8.45 5.14 -11.77
CA PRO A 108 9.40 4.60 -12.75
C PRO A 108 8.79 4.42 -14.14
N THR A 109 7.53 3.98 -14.21
CA THR A 109 6.81 3.80 -15.48
C THR A 109 6.62 5.13 -16.19
N LEU A 110 6.18 6.17 -15.47
CA LEU A 110 6.00 7.50 -16.03
C LEU A 110 7.34 8.11 -16.49
N LYS A 111 8.41 7.89 -15.74
CA LYS A 111 9.75 8.32 -16.12
C LYS A 111 10.17 7.68 -17.46
N MET A 112 10.04 6.35 -17.57
CA MET A 112 10.36 5.61 -18.79
C MET A 112 9.52 6.09 -19.99
N LEU A 113 8.21 6.31 -19.80
CA LEU A 113 7.33 6.82 -20.86
C LEU A 113 7.78 8.19 -21.38
N ARG A 114 8.17 9.11 -20.50
CA ARG A 114 8.72 10.42 -20.87
C ARG A 114 10.02 10.31 -21.65
N GLU A 115 10.90 9.40 -21.26
CA GLU A 115 12.15 9.11 -21.98
C GLU A 115 11.84 8.59 -23.39
N CYS A 116 10.96 7.59 -23.54
CA CYS A 116 10.54 7.06 -24.85
C CYS A 116 9.88 8.13 -25.74
N ILE A 117 9.03 8.99 -25.20
CA ILE A 117 8.40 10.08 -25.96
C ILE A 117 9.45 11.08 -26.46
N ALA A 118 10.44 11.42 -25.61
CA ALA A 118 11.51 12.32 -25.98
C ALA A 118 12.44 11.73 -27.06
N GLU A 119 12.71 10.43 -27.01
CA GLU A 119 13.50 9.70 -28.01
C GLU A 119 12.73 9.59 -29.33
N ALA A 120 11.47 9.18 -29.29
CA ALA A 120 10.61 9.09 -30.47
C ALA A 120 10.45 10.41 -31.23
N GLY A 121 10.55 11.54 -30.53
CA GLY A 121 10.54 12.87 -31.16
C GLY A 121 11.84 13.22 -31.92
N LYS A 122 12.94 12.51 -31.64
CA LYS A 122 14.25 12.72 -32.26
C LYS A 122 14.55 11.72 -33.39
N GLU A 123 14.01 10.51 -33.28
CA GLU A 123 14.19 9.44 -34.26
C GLU A 123 13.31 9.61 -35.49
N LYS A 124 13.94 9.62 -36.69
CA LYS A 124 13.21 9.67 -37.97
C LYS A 124 12.42 8.39 -38.31
N GLY A 125 12.40 7.38 -37.43
CA GLY A 125 11.83 6.04 -37.69
C GLY A 125 10.64 5.65 -36.84
N THR A 126 10.33 6.40 -35.77
CA THR A 126 9.18 6.06 -34.93
C THR A 126 7.88 6.50 -35.57
N ASP A 127 6.98 5.56 -35.84
CA ASP A 127 5.70 5.86 -36.50
C ASP A 127 4.78 6.69 -35.60
N GLN A 128 3.85 7.41 -36.21
CA GLN A 128 2.92 8.30 -35.53
C GLN A 128 1.99 7.54 -34.54
N TYR A 129 1.63 6.30 -34.87
CA TYR A 129 0.77 5.49 -34.02
C TYR A 129 1.45 5.19 -32.68
N THR A 130 2.70 4.71 -32.72
CA THR A 130 3.50 4.46 -31.52
C THR A 130 3.65 5.72 -30.66
N GLN A 131 3.99 6.86 -31.28
CA GLN A 131 4.10 8.14 -30.58
C GLN A 131 2.79 8.55 -29.90
N HIS A 132 1.66 8.37 -30.56
CA HIS A 132 0.35 8.68 -30.02
C HIS A 132 0.04 7.80 -28.82
N ARG A 133 0.24 6.48 -28.94
CA ARG A 133 -0.03 5.53 -27.84
C ARG A 133 0.82 5.79 -26.59
N LEU A 134 2.10 6.14 -26.78
CA LEU A 134 2.96 6.50 -25.65
C LEU A 134 2.47 7.76 -24.92
N ARG A 135 2.01 8.78 -25.69
CA ARG A 135 1.44 10.00 -25.10
C ARG A 135 0.14 9.73 -24.37
N ASP A 136 -0.80 8.99 -24.97
CA ASP A 136 -2.06 8.62 -24.32
C ASP A 136 -1.82 7.94 -22.97
N LEU A 137 -0.83 7.01 -22.91
CA LEU A 137 -0.51 6.30 -21.68
C LEU A 137 0.16 7.23 -20.65
N ALA A 138 1.04 8.12 -21.09
CA ALA A 138 1.66 9.11 -20.20
C ALA A 138 0.61 10.06 -19.62
N ASP A 139 -0.28 10.59 -20.45
CA ASP A 139 -1.38 11.49 -20.04
C ASP A 139 -2.31 10.82 -19.03
N PHE A 140 -2.62 9.53 -19.23
CA PHE A 140 -3.40 8.76 -18.26
C PHE A 140 -2.70 8.70 -16.89
N PHE A 141 -1.40 8.33 -16.85
CA PHE A 141 -0.65 8.26 -15.61
C PHE A 141 -0.47 9.64 -14.96
N GLU A 142 -0.22 10.68 -15.74
CA GLU A 142 -0.09 12.05 -15.24
C GLU A 142 -1.39 12.55 -14.62
N THR A 143 -2.52 12.36 -15.33
CA THR A 143 -3.85 12.76 -14.86
C THR A 143 -4.22 12.03 -13.57
N THR A 144 -4.06 10.70 -13.53
CA THR A 144 -4.40 9.90 -12.35
C THR A 144 -3.50 10.22 -11.16
N THR A 145 -2.20 10.46 -11.41
CA THR A 145 -1.23 10.84 -10.38
C THR A 145 -1.50 12.24 -9.82
N ALA A 146 -1.83 13.20 -10.68
CA ALA A 146 -2.19 14.55 -10.26
C ALA A 146 -3.47 14.55 -9.42
N TRP A 147 -4.49 13.81 -9.86
CA TRP A 147 -5.73 13.63 -9.09
C TRP A 147 -5.46 12.99 -7.71
N TYR A 148 -4.68 11.91 -7.67
CA TYR A 148 -4.28 11.29 -6.41
C TYR A 148 -3.55 12.29 -5.48
N GLY A 149 -2.61 13.09 -6.02
CA GLY A 149 -1.90 14.13 -5.29
C GLY A 149 -2.84 15.14 -4.62
N GLN A 150 -3.94 15.52 -5.29
CA GLN A 150 -4.94 16.43 -4.74
C GLN A 150 -5.68 15.79 -3.55
N ILE A 151 -6.21 14.57 -3.72
CA ILE A 151 -7.02 13.91 -2.67
C ILE A 151 -6.17 13.38 -1.51
N ARG A 152 -4.89 13.12 -1.73
CA ARG A 152 -3.96 12.62 -0.71
C ARG A 152 -3.84 13.57 0.49
N SER A 153 -3.90 14.88 0.25
CA SER A 153 -3.79 15.90 1.29
C SER A 153 -5.09 16.14 2.07
N TRP A 154 -6.21 15.52 1.65
CA TRP A 154 -7.49 15.73 2.30
C TRP A 154 -7.53 15.11 3.70
N PRO A 155 -8.22 15.73 4.66
CA PRO A 155 -8.49 15.11 5.95
C PRO A 155 -9.21 13.77 5.77
N THR A 156 -8.90 12.78 6.62
CA THR A 156 -9.46 11.43 6.55
C THR A 156 -11.00 11.41 6.49
N ASN A 157 -11.65 12.28 7.27
CA ASN A 157 -13.11 12.40 7.27
C ASN A 157 -13.67 12.94 5.92
N ALA A 158 -12.95 13.84 5.25
CA ALA A 158 -13.32 14.35 3.94
C ALA A 158 -13.15 13.27 2.87
N LEU A 159 -12.03 12.53 2.89
CA LEU A 159 -11.79 11.42 1.98
C LEU A 159 -12.85 10.31 2.14
N ALA A 160 -13.15 9.92 3.37
CA ALA A 160 -14.19 8.92 3.64
C ALA A 160 -15.59 9.38 3.17
N LYS A 161 -15.92 10.66 3.33
CA LYS A 161 -17.16 11.24 2.79
C LYS A 161 -17.17 11.23 1.27
N PHE A 162 -16.06 11.59 0.63
CA PHE A 162 -15.93 11.59 -0.83
C PHE A 162 -16.15 10.19 -1.42
N VAL A 163 -15.51 9.17 -0.87
CA VAL A 163 -15.69 7.78 -1.31
C VAL A 163 -17.14 7.32 -1.15
N LYS A 164 -17.82 7.72 -0.07
CA LYS A 164 -19.25 7.41 0.16
C LYS A 164 -20.21 8.21 -0.73
N LEU A 165 -19.75 9.28 -1.37
CA LEU A 165 -20.55 10.12 -2.26
C LEU A 165 -20.66 9.59 -3.71
N GLY A 166 -20.07 8.43 -4.01
CA GLY A 166 -20.01 7.87 -5.36
C GLY A 166 -21.31 7.94 -6.15
N ASP A 167 -22.45 7.56 -5.54
CA ASP A 167 -23.77 7.61 -6.19
C ASP A 167 -24.27 9.05 -6.46
N LYS A 168 -23.92 10.00 -5.60
CA LYS A 168 -24.29 11.41 -5.81
C LYS A 168 -23.43 12.05 -6.90
N ILE A 169 -22.15 11.71 -6.95
CA ILE A 169 -21.23 12.17 -7.99
C ILE A 169 -21.66 11.63 -9.35
N ARG A 170 -22.06 10.35 -9.42
CA ARG A 170 -22.59 9.73 -10.64
C ARG A 170 -23.81 10.49 -11.18
N LYS A 171 -24.75 10.86 -10.31
CA LYS A 171 -25.93 11.66 -10.68
C LYS A 171 -25.55 13.05 -11.17
N LEU A 172 -24.54 13.69 -10.56
CA LEU A 172 -24.06 15.02 -10.94
C LEU A 172 -23.36 15.02 -12.30
N LEU A 173 -22.69 13.92 -12.64
CA LEU A 173 -22.00 13.72 -13.92
C LEU A 173 -22.94 13.19 -15.03
N GLY A 174 -24.23 13.01 -14.75
CA GLY A 174 -25.21 12.52 -15.72
C GLY A 174 -25.00 11.08 -16.19
N ILE A 175 -24.23 10.27 -15.42
CA ILE A 175 -23.97 8.88 -15.76
C ILE A 175 -25.18 8.04 -15.35
N GLY A 176 -25.99 7.61 -16.34
CA GLY A 176 -27.16 6.77 -16.12
C GLY A 176 -26.83 5.39 -15.54
N THR A 177 -27.77 4.78 -14.83
CA THR A 177 -27.76 3.33 -14.54
C THR A 177 -28.30 2.62 -15.78
N GLU A 178 -27.48 1.88 -16.48
CA GLU A 178 -27.98 0.74 -17.25
C GLU A 178 -28.47 -0.35 -16.31
#